data_9b933141faa84794eea6f7f9c62ce3c6
#
_entry.id   9b933141faa84794eea6f7f9c62ce3c6
#
_cell.length_a   1.000
_cell.length_b   1.000
_cell.length_c   1.000
_cell.angle_alpha   90.00
_cell.angle_beta   90.00
_cell.angle_gamma   90.00
#
_symmetry.space_group_name_H-M   'P 1'
#
loop_
_entity.id
_entity.type
_entity.pdbx_description
1 polymer ?
#
loop_
_entity_poly.entity_id
_entity_poly.type
_entity_poly.pdbx_seq_one_letter_code
_entity_poly.pdbx_strand_id
1 'polypeptide(L)'
;QLAKLQNGSDIRGVAIQTEGGRSIDLTPDAAYAIGRAFARVLKAKLNKDDIRVCMGRDSRLSGEMLCAALGAGLNAEGASVYDAGLATTPAMFMATVTEGFMFDGSVMATASHLPYERNGFKFFTAKGGFEKADIKEILTIAETLYADGANTAFTAEKIDFMGVYAAQLVGAIRRGTNKERPLEGMRII
;
A
#
# COMPACT_ATOMS: atom_id res chain seq x y z
N GLN A 1 -4.38 -10.68 18.27
CA GLN A 1 -2.96 -10.79 17.83
C GLN A 1 -2.56 -9.66 16.88
N LEU A 2 -3.44 -9.28 15.92
CA LEU A 2 -3.11 -8.28 14.90
C LEU A 2 -3.11 -6.84 15.44
N ALA A 3 -3.78 -6.55 16.53
CA ALA A 3 -3.83 -5.22 17.13
C ALA A 3 -2.41 -4.64 17.43
N LYS A 4 -1.44 -5.51 17.75
CA LYS A 4 -0.04 -5.11 18.00
C LYS A 4 0.69 -4.57 16.76
N LEU A 5 0.16 -4.82 15.55
CA LEU A 5 0.69 -4.30 14.30
C LEU A 5 0.35 -2.81 14.08
N GLN A 6 -0.53 -2.24 14.89
CA GLN A 6 -0.83 -0.81 14.77
C GLN A 6 0.37 0.05 15.15
N ASN A 7 0.76 0.93 14.23
CA ASN A 7 1.79 1.93 14.44
C ASN A 7 1.27 3.31 13.97
N GLY A 8 0.58 4.00 14.88
CA GLY A 8 -0.09 5.25 14.52
C GLY A 8 -1.17 5.05 13.46
N SER A 9 -1.01 5.71 12.33
CA SER A 9 -1.86 5.62 11.13
C SER A 9 -1.38 4.58 10.12
N ASP A 10 -0.43 3.71 10.50
CA ASP A 10 0.12 2.65 9.66
C ASP A 10 -0.04 1.29 10.32
N ILE A 11 0.12 0.24 9.53
CA ILE A 11 0.37 -1.13 10.00
C ILE A 11 1.85 -1.41 9.84
N ARG A 12 2.52 -1.94 10.88
CA ARG A 12 3.94 -2.27 10.88
C ARG A 12 4.19 -3.57 11.63
N GLY A 13 5.06 -4.44 11.09
CA GLY A 13 5.42 -5.69 11.74
C GLY A 13 6.78 -6.20 11.32
N VAL A 14 7.22 -7.30 11.92
CA VAL A 14 8.37 -8.10 11.50
C VAL A 14 7.89 -9.07 10.43
N ALA A 15 8.46 -9.00 9.24
CA ALA A 15 8.08 -9.82 8.09
C ALA A 15 9.14 -10.85 7.69
N ILE A 16 10.37 -10.70 8.19
CA ILE A 16 11.49 -11.62 7.93
C ILE A 16 12.12 -12.03 9.26
N GLN A 17 12.33 -13.34 9.44
CA GLN A 17 13.03 -13.85 10.61
C GLN A 17 14.53 -13.56 10.50
N THR A 18 15.11 -13.03 11.57
CA THR A 18 16.55 -12.81 11.71
C THR A 18 17.07 -13.58 12.93
N GLU A 19 18.34 -13.95 12.90
CA GLU A 19 18.98 -14.61 14.02
C GLU A 19 18.99 -13.70 15.27
N GLY A 20 18.48 -14.22 16.39
CA GLY A 20 18.32 -13.43 17.62
C GLY A 20 17.27 -12.30 17.54
N GLY A 21 16.57 -12.16 16.41
CA GLY A 21 15.55 -11.15 16.20
C GLY A 21 14.18 -11.50 16.78
N ARG A 22 13.25 -10.56 16.63
CA ARG A 22 11.84 -10.77 17.03
C ARG A 22 11.16 -11.79 16.12
N SER A 23 10.19 -12.52 16.65
CA SER A 23 9.34 -13.40 15.88
C SER A 23 8.58 -12.62 14.80
N ILE A 24 8.37 -13.28 13.65
CA ILE A 24 7.53 -12.74 12.57
C ILE A 24 6.10 -12.55 13.12
N ASP A 25 5.54 -11.39 12.86
CA ASP A 25 4.15 -11.04 13.24
C ASP A 25 3.35 -10.43 12.09
N LEU A 26 4.00 -9.96 11.03
CA LEU A 26 3.38 -9.57 9.78
C LEU A 26 3.58 -10.69 8.74
N THR A 27 2.75 -11.72 8.86
CA THR A 27 2.77 -12.91 8.00
C THR A 27 1.91 -12.71 6.73
N PRO A 28 2.03 -13.58 5.70
CA PRO A 28 1.08 -13.60 4.59
C PRO A 28 -0.37 -13.75 5.03
N ASP A 29 -0.65 -14.60 6.05
CA ASP A 29 -2.01 -14.77 6.58
C ASP A 29 -2.54 -13.48 7.20
N ALA A 30 -1.68 -12.75 7.94
CA ALA A 30 -2.02 -11.44 8.47
C ALA A 30 -2.29 -10.43 7.33
N ALA A 31 -1.45 -10.39 6.31
CA ALA A 31 -1.62 -9.51 5.16
C ALA A 31 -2.91 -9.82 4.39
N TYR A 32 -3.25 -11.09 4.20
CA TYR A 32 -4.51 -11.51 3.59
C TYR A 32 -5.72 -11.02 4.38
N ALA A 33 -5.75 -11.25 5.69
CA ALA A 33 -6.82 -10.78 6.56
C ALA A 33 -6.94 -9.25 6.55
N ILE A 34 -5.80 -8.53 6.54
CA ILE A 34 -5.75 -7.07 6.44
C ILE A 34 -6.31 -6.60 5.09
N GLY A 35 -5.98 -7.27 3.98
CA GLY A 35 -6.52 -6.95 2.65
C GLY A 35 -8.04 -7.07 2.60
N ARG A 36 -8.59 -8.16 3.16
CA ARG A 36 -10.03 -8.35 3.31
C ARG A 36 -10.68 -7.25 4.15
N ALA A 37 -10.10 -6.96 5.30
CA ALA A 37 -10.60 -5.93 6.21
C ALA A 37 -10.58 -4.54 5.58
N PHE A 38 -9.49 -4.19 4.89
CA PHE A 38 -9.39 -2.92 4.18
C PHE A 38 -10.46 -2.77 3.10
N ALA A 39 -10.70 -3.81 2.29
CA ALA A 39 -11.76 -3.79 1.29
C ALA A 39 -13.13 -3.51 1.92
N ARG A 40 -13.46 -4.18 3.04
CA ARG A 40 -14.74 -3.97 3.76
C ARG A 40 -14.87 -2.55 4.29
N VAL A 41 -13.82 -2.04 4.94
CA VAL A 41 -13.80 -0.66 5.46
C VAL A 41 -13.94 0.35 4.32
N LEU A 42 -13.23 0.14 3.22
CA LEU A 42 -13.27 1.05 2.07
C LEU A 42 -14.66 1.06 1.42
N LYS A 43 -15.27 -0.11 1.19
CA LYS A 43 -16.65 -0.23 0.68
C LYS A 43 -17.65 0.51 1.57
N ALA A 44 -17.57 0.30 2.89
CA ALA A 44 -18.44 0.96 3.84
C ALA A 44 -18.27 2.49 3.83
N LYS A 45 -17.02 2.98 3.83
CA LYS A 45 -16.71 4.43 3.80
C LYS A 45 -17.19 5.12 2.53
N LEU A 46 -17.16 4.42 1.41
CA LEU A 46 -17.54 4.96 0.10
C LEU A 46 -19.00 4.66 -0.27
N ASN A 47 -19.67 3.80 0.51
CA ASN A 47 -20.99 3.25 0.18
C ASN A 47 -21.00 2.69 -1.25
N LYS A 48 -20.02 1.83 -1.59
CA LYS A 48 -19.74 1.34 -2.93
C LYS A 48 -19.28 -0.12 -2.87
N ASP A 49 -19.88 -0.99 -3.68
CA ASP A 49 -19.51 -2.42 -3.72
C ASP A 49 -18.33 -2.71 -4.66
N ASP A 50 -18.35 -2.09 -5.85
CA ASP A 50 -17.29 -2.26 -6.84
C ASP A 50 -16.16 -1.27 -6.60
N ILE A 51 -15.14 -1.68 -5.88
CA ILE A 51 -13.99 -0.85 -5.57
C ILE A 51 -12.75 -1.23 -6.40
N ARG A 52 -12.00 -0.21 -6.78
CA ARG A 52 -10.72 -0.30 -7.48
C ARG A 52 -9.61 0.11 -6.52
N VAL A 53 -8.64 -0.78 -6.28
CA VAL A 53 -7.54 -0.54 -5.34
C VAL A 53 -6.20 -0.67 -6.05
N CYS A 54 -5.37 0.37 -5.96
CA CYS A 54 -4.00 0.36 -6.44
C CYS A 54 -3.04 -0.07 -5.32
N MET A 55 -2.10 -0.94 -5.64
CA MET A 55 -1.03 -1.35 -4.72
C MET A 55 0.34 -1.00 -5.30
N GLY A 56 1.23 -0.56 -4.42
CA GLY A 56 2.64 -0.38 -4.72
C GLY A 56 3.50 -0.78 -3.52
N ARG A 57 4.78 -1.02 -3.77
CA ARG A 57 5.73 -1.43 -2.74
C ARG A 57 7.07 -0.72 -2.91
N ASP A 58 7.84 -0.63 -1.84
CA ASP A 58 9.26 -0.30 -1.91
C ASP A 58 10.11 -1.56 -2.23
N SER A 59 11.42 -1.43 -2.18
CA SER A 59 12.36 -2.50 -2.55
C SER A 59 12.61 -3.55 -1.46
N ARG A 60 11.82 -3.57 -0.37
CA ARG A 60 11.97 -4.53 0.72
C ARG A 60 11.74 -5.96 0.26
N LEU A 61 12.57 -6.89 0.74
CA LEU A 61 12.56 -8.31 0.35
C LEU A 61 11.20 -8.98 0.55
N SER A 62 10.48 -8.62 1.62
CA SER A 62 9.14 -9.16 1.91
C SER A 62 8.01 -8.49 1.13
N GLY A 63 8.29 -7.45 0.34
CA GLY A 63 7.26 -6.63 -0.31
C GLY A 63 6.38 -7.42 -1.26
N GLU A 64 6.95 -8.25 -2.14
CA GLU A 64 6.18 -9.03 -3.11
C GLU A 64 5.25 -10.04 -2.45
N MET A 65 5.77 -10.79 -1.49
CA MET A 65 4.99 -11.81 -0.75
C MET A 65 3.81 -11.16 0.00
N LEU A 66 4.05 -10.04 0.67
CA LEU A 66 3.01 -9.36 1.43
C LEU A 66 1.97 -8.68 0.53
N CYS A 67 2.39 -8.09 -0.60
CA CYS A 67 1.47 -7.53 -1.60
C CYS A 67 0.61 -8.63 -2.24
N ALA A 68 1.19 -9.79 -2.56
CA ALA A 68 0.43 -10.91 -3.11
C ALA A 68 -0.67 -11.36 -2.13
N ALA A 69 -0.34 -11.53 -0.86
CA ALA A 69 -1.30 -11.94 0.16
C ALA A 69 -2.38 -10.88 0.40
N LEU A 70 -1.99 -9.60 0.51
CA LEU A 70 -2.93 -8.49 0.68
C LEU A 70 -3.86 -8.36 -0.53
N GLY A 71 -3.31 -8.47 -1.75
CA GLY A 71 -4.07 -8.44 -3.00
C GLY A 71 -5.08 -9.58 -3.11
N ALA A 72 -4.69 -10.81 -2.70
CA ALA A 72 -5.60 -11.94 -2.62
C ALA A 72 -6.75 -11.67 -1.63
N GLY A 73 -6.47 -11.03 -0.49
CA GLY A 73 -7.49 -10.61 0.46
C GLY A 73 -8.46 -9.57 -0.13
N LEU A 74 -7.94 -8.59 -0.88
CA LEU A 74 -8.76 -7.61 -1.61
C LEU A 74 -9.67 -8.30 -2.63
N ASN A 75 -9.13 -9.20 -3.44
CA ASN A 75 -9.90 -9.97 -4.43
C ASN A 75 -10.97 -10.85 -3.78
N ALA A 76 -10.71 -11.44 -2.62
CA ALA A 76 -11.67 -12.27 -1.88
C ALA A 76 -12.91 -11.48 -1.44
N GLU A 77 -12.80 -10.16 -1.29
CA GLU A 77 -13.92 -9.27 -1.01
C GLU A 77 -14.45 -8.58 -2.30
N GLY A 78 -14.05 -9.03 -3.49
CA GLY A 78 -14.55 -8.54 -4.77
C GLY A 78 -13.93 -7.22 -5.24
N ALA A 79 -12.79 -6.79 -4.67
CA ALA A 79 -12.09 -5.62 -5.16
C ALA A 79 -11.31 -5.91 -6.45
N SER A 80 -11.32 -4.99 -7.40
CA SER A 80 -10.41 -5.00 -8.55
C SER A 80 -9.06 -4.42 -8.12
N VAL A 81 -7.99 -5.20 -8.30
CA VAL A 81 -6.65 -4.85 -7.84
C VAL A 81 -5.77 -4.42 -9.02
N TYR A 82 -5.02 -3.34 -8.83
CA TYR A 82 -4.07 -2.78 -9.79
C TYR A 82 -2.68 -2.72 -9.15
N ASP A 83 -1.70 -3.31 -9.83
CA ASP A 83 -0.32 -3.42 -9.33
C ASP A 83 0.57 -2.38 -10.03
N ALA A 84 1.00 -1.37 -9.29
CA ALA A 84 1.95 -0.36 -9.73
C ALA A 84 3.42 -0.81 -9.54
N GLY A 85 3.67 -2.00 -8.99
CA GLY A 85 5.01 -2.53 -8.77
C GLY A 85 5.82 -1.72 -7.75
N LEU A 86 7.09 -1.42 -8.11
CA LEU A 86 7.93 -0.53 -7.29
C LEU A 86 7.39 0.91 -7.38
N ALA A 87 7.07 1.47 -6.24
CA ALA A 87 6.41 2.76 -6.13
C ALA A 87 6.92 3.58 -4.93
N THR A 88 6.38 4.77 -4.77
CA THR A 88 6.65 5.64 -3.63
C THR A 88 5.36 5.94 -2.87
N THR A 89 5.48 6.25 -1.59
CA THR A 89 4.33 6.61 -0.74
C THR A 89 3.51 7.76 -1.34
N PRO A 90 4.09 8.89 -1.78
CA PRO A 90 3.31 9.96 -2.40
C PRO A 90 2.68 9.54 -3.74
N ALA A 91 3.30 8.66 -4.52
CA ALA A 91 2.69 8.15 -5.75
C ALA A 91 1.41 7.36 -5.46
N MET A 92 1.39 6.55 -4.39
CA MET A 92 0.19 5.80 -4.02
C MET A 92 -0.97 6.71 -3.59
N PHE A 93 -0.70 7.80 -2.88
CA PHE A 93 -1.72 8.82 -2.66
C PHE A 93 -2.18 9.44 -4.00
N MET A 94 -1.25 9.86 -4.85
CA MET A 94 -1.57 10.48 -6.14
C MET A 94 -2.38 9.56 -7.08
N ALA A 95 -2.23 8.24 -6.96
CA ALA A 95 -3.03 7.28 -7.72
C ALA A 95 -4.55 7.39 -7.43
N THR A 96 -4.93 7.92 -6.27
CA THR A 96 -6.34 8.12 -5.91
C THR A 96 -6.94 9.44 -6.44
N VAL A 97 -6.12 10.39 -6.88
CA VAL A 97 -6.57 11.72 -7.31
C VAL A 97 -6.14 12.10 -8.73
N THR A 98 -5.27 11.32 -9.36
CA THR A 98 -4.80 11.57 -10.73
C THR A 98 -5.89 11.20 -11.74
N GLU A 99 -6.23 12.13 -12.63
CA GLU A 99 -7.18 11.92 -13.71
C GLU A 99 -6.78 10.70 -14.57
N GLY A 100 -7.76 9.89 -14.96
CA GLY A 100 -7.57 8.63 -15.67
C GLY A 100 -7.27 7.42 -14.78
N PHE A 101 -6.90 7.63 -13.51
CA PHE A 101 -6.68 6.57 -12.51
C PHE A 101 -7.75 6.63 -11.42
N MET A 102 -7.72 7.62 -10.56
CA MET A 102 -8.74 7.89 -9.52
C MET A 102 -9.23 6.62 -8.82
N PHE A 103 -8.27 5.82 -8.32
CA PHE A 103 -8.60 4.61 -7.57
C PHE A 103 -9.38 4.95 -6.29
N ASP A 104 -10.31 4.10 -5.91
CA ASP A 104 -11.12 4.25 -4.69
C ASP A 104 -10.25 4.24 -3.43
N GLY A 105 -9.19 3.44 -3.46
CA GLY A 105 -8.16 3.41 -2.45
C GLY A 105 -6.82 2.96 -3.01
N SER A 106 -5.76 3.18 -2.25
CA SER A 106 -4.46 2.64 -2.58
C SER A 106 -3.70 2.19 -1.34
N VAL A 107 -2.74 1.30 -1.56
CA VAL A 107 -1.89 0.75 -0.50
C VAL A 107 -0.43 0.87 -0.89
N MET A 108 0.39 1.39 0.03
CA MET A 108 1.85 1.35 -0.07
C MET A 108 2.42 0.34 0.91
N ALA A 109 3.02 -0.73 0.39
CA ALA A 109 3.77 -1.68 1.21
C ALA A 109 5.17 -1.14 1.49
N THR A 110 5.42 -0.74 2.72
CA THR A 110 6.67 -0.12 3.17
C THR A 110 6.79 -0.12 4.69
N ALA A 111 8.01 -0.11 5.20
CA ALA A 111 8.31 0.22 6.58
C ALA A 111 9.16 1.49 6.71
N SER A 112 9.19 2.34 5.67
CA SER A 112 9.92 3.62 5.66
C SER A 112 11.44 3.43 5.93
N HIS A 113 11.94 3.93 7.04
CA HIS A 113 13.35 3.88 7.46
C HIS A 113 13.66 2.73 8.45
N LEU A 114 12.67 1.88 8.75
CA LEU A 114 12.88 0.76 9.67
C LEU A 114 13.79 -0.30 9.03
N PRO A 115 14.48 -1.15 9.83
CA PRO A 115 15.36 -2.20 9.34
C PRO A 115 14.68 -3.14 8.33
N TYR A 116 15.48 -3.87 7.56
CA TYR A 116 15.04 -4.64 6.39
C TYR A 116 14.06 -5.78 6.71
N GLU A 117 14.12 -6.32 7.93
CA GLU A 117 13.19 -7.36 8.40
C GLU A 117 11.78 -6.85 8.69
N ARG A 118 11.60 -5.52 8.78
CA ARG A 118 10.30 -4.88 8.98
C ARG A 118 9.61 -4.60 7.66
N ASN A 119 8.28 -4.66 7.68
CA ASN A 119 7.45 -4.15 6.60
C ASN A 119 6.12 -3.64 7.19
N GLY A 120 5.24 -3.17 6.32
CA GLY A 120 3.94 -2.65 6.75
C GLY A 120 3.12 -2.13 5.59
N PHE A 121 1.98 -1.54 5.93
CA PHE A 121 1.04 -0.99 4.96
C PHE A 121 0.59 0.40 5.37
N LYS A 122 0.55 1.30 4.38
CA LYS A 122 -0.11 2.61 4.44
C LYS A 122 -1.29 2.60 3.49
N PHE A 123 -2.40 3.17 3.92
CA PHE A 123 -3.65 3.20 3.16
C PHE A 123 -4.06 4.61 2.83
N PHE A 124 -4.56 4.82 1.62
CA PHE A 124 -4.96 6.13 1.12
C PHE A 124 -6.32 6.06 0.42
N THR A 125 -7.01 7.19 0.45
CA THR A 125 -8.14 7.52 -0.42
C THR A 125 -7.91 8.91 -1.00
N ALA A 126 -8.79 9.39 -1.85
CA ALA A 126 -8.75 10.76 -2.36
C ALA A 126 -8.82 11.84 -1.25
N LYS A 127 -9.25 11.47 -0.04
CA LYS A 127 -9.28 12.36 1.14
C LYS A 127 -7.95 12.43 1.89
N GLY A 128 -6.99 11.59 1.54
CA GLY A 128 -5.68 11.49 2.21
C GLY A 128 -5.40 10.09 2.77
N GLY A 129 -4.40 10.02 3.66
CA GLY A 129 -4.06 8.79 4.38
C GLY A 129 -5.12 8.42 5.42
N PHE A 130 -5.20 7.14 5.74
CA PHE A 130 -6.05 6.65 6.82
C PHE A 130 -5.55 7.15 8.17
N GLU A 131 -6.50 7.41 9.06
CA GLU A 131 -6.23 7.88 10.43
C GLU A 131 -6.03 6.69 11.39
N LYS A 132 -5.52 6.97 12.58
CA LYS A 132 -5.30 5.97 13.63
C LYS A 132 -6.56 5.14 13.95
N ALA A 133 -7.73 5.77 13.93
CA ALA A 133 -9.01 5.10 14.19
C ALA A 133 -9.36 4.12 13.08
N ASP A 134 -9.11 4.48 11.82
CA ASP A 134 -9.35 3.61 10.65
C ASP A 134 -8.45 2.37 10.68
N ILE A 135 -7.17 2.55 11.05
CA ILE A 135 -6.25 1.42 11.19
C ILE A 135 -6.68 0.47 12.30
N LYS A 136 -7.16 1.02 13.42
CA LYS A 136 -7.73 0.21 14.49
C LYS A 136 -8.96 -0.60 14.02
N GLU A 137 -9.82 0.02 13.23
CA GLU A 137 -10.99 -0.63 12.63
C GLU A 137 -10.57 -1.77 11.70
N ILE A 138 -9.63 -1.52 10.77
CA ILE A 138 -9.07 -2.53 9.87
C ILE A 138 -8.53 -3.71 10.67
N LEU A 139 -7.69 -3.48 11.68
CA LEU A 139 -7.07 -4.55 12.46
C LEU A 139 -8.10 -5.32 13.29
N THR A 140 -9.14 -4.65 13.79
CA THR A 140 -10.23 -5.32 14.53
C THR A 140 -11.01 -6.26 13.61
N ILE A 141 -11.34 -5.84 12.41
CA ILE A 141 -12.01 -6.68 11.41
C ILE A 141 -11.06 -7.81 10.95
N ALA A 142 -9.80 -7.50 10.68
CA ALA A 142 -8.80 -8.48 10.26
C ALA A 142 -8.62 -9.61 11.29
N GLU A 143 -8.67 -9.29 12.58
CA GLU A 143 -8.58 -10.29 13.65
C GLU A 143 -9.72 -11.33 13.57
N THR A 144 -10.93 -10.92 13.18
CA THR A 144 -12.08 -11.83 13.00
C THR A 144 -11.99 -12.65 11.70
N LEU A 145 -11.18 -12.21 10.74
CA LEU A 145 -11.01 -12.84 9.43
C LEU A 145 -9.72 -13.66 9.34
N TYR A 146 -8.90 -13.60 10.39
CA TYR A 146 -7.62 -14.30 10.41
C TYR A 146 -7.81 -15.81 10.45
N ALA A 147 -7.10 -16.50 9.57
CA ALA A 147 -6.99 -17.95 9.52
C ALA A 147 -5.62 -18.34 8.99
N ASP A 148 -5.07 -19.44 9.47
CA ASP A 148 -3.81 -19.99 8.96
C ASP A 148 -3.99 -20.58 7.54
N GLY A 149 -2.95 -20.51 6.72
CA GLY A 149 -2.93 -21.09 5.39
C GLY A 149 -3.77 -20.32 4.37
N ALA A 150 -3.83 -19.00 4.49
CA ALA A 150 -4.55 -18.15 3.56
C ALA A 150 -4.06 -18.33 2.11
N ASN A 151 -5.00 -18.33 1.17
CA ASN A 151 -4.67 -18.33 -0.26
C ASN A 151 -4.03 -16.99 -0.63
N THR A 152 -2.83 -17.03 -1.18
CA THR A 152 -2.08 -15.84 -1.63
C THR A 152 -2.09 -15.65 -3.14
N ALA A 153 -2.78 -16.50 -3.88
CA ALA A 153 -2.98 -16.30 -5.31
C ALA A 153 -3.93 -15.12 -5.54
N PHE A 154 -3.48 -14.13 -6.30
CA PHE A 154 -4.28 -12.94 -6.58
C PHE A 154 -4.25 -12.58 -8.05
N THR A 155 -5.26 -11.84 -8.49
CA THR A 155 -5.36 -11.27 -9.82
C THR A 155 -5.22 -9.76 -9.72
N ALA A 156 -4.31 -9.20 -10.50
CA ALA A 156 -4.12 -7.76 -10.60
C ALA A 156 -3.81 -7.33 -12.03
N GLU A 157 -4.32 -6.18 -12.43
CA GLU A 157 -3.87 -5.50 -13.63
C GLU A 157 -2.57 -4.75 -13.33
N LYS A 158 -1.51 -5.01 -14.10
CA LYS A 158 -0.26 -4.26 -14.00
C LYS A 158 -0.41 -2.91 -14.69
N ILE A 159 -0.01 -1.84 -14.00
CA ILE A 159 -0.11 -0.46 -14.51
C ILE A 159 1.22 0.28 -14.38
N ASP A 160 1.52 1.16 -15.34
CA ASP A 160 2.65 2.10 -15.24
C ASP A 160 2.20 3.43 -14.64
N PHE A 161 1.80 3.41 -13.37
CA PHE A 161 1.48 4.65 -12.67
C PHE A 161 2.74 5.48 -12.33
N MET A 162 3.87 4.83 -12.08
CA MET A 162 5.12 5.55 -11.74
C MET A 162 5.66 6.40 -12.87
N GLY A 163 5.53 5.96 -14.13
CA GLY A 163 5.86 6.78 -15.31
C GLY A 163 5.00 8.04 -15.40
N VAL A 164 3.70 7.90 -15.17
CA VAL A 164 2.75 9.04 -15.13
C VAL A 164 3.10 10.00 -13.98
N TYR A 165 3.31 9.49 -12.78
CA TYR A 165 3.67 10.29 -11.61
C TYR A 165 5.01 11.04 -11.81
N ALA A 166 6.04 10.38 -12.35
CA ALA A 166 7.31 11.02 -12.67
C ALA A 166 7.13 12.15 -13.69
N ALA A 167 6.34 11.93 -14.74
CA ALA A 167 6.03 12.97 -15.73
C ALA A 167 5.31 14.18 -15.11
N GLN A 168 4.38 13.96 -14.19
CA GLN A 168 3.71 15.03 -13.44
C GLN A 168 4.71 15.86 -12.62
N LEU A 169 5.63 15.21 -11.89
CA LEU A 169 6.66 15.88 -11.10
C LEU A 169 7.61 16.73 -12.00
N VAL A 170 8.09 16.14 -13.09
CA VAL A 170 8.94 16.84 -14.07
C VAL A 170 8.21 18.04 -14.65
N GLY A 171 6.96 17.87 -15.04
CA GLY A 171 6.13 18.96 -15.55
C GLY A 171 5.91 20.07 -14.52
N ALA A 172 5.68 19.73 -13.26
CA ALA A 172 5.53 20.72 -12.18
C ALA A 172 6.81 21.54 -11.98
N ILE A 173 7.98 20.89 -11.95
CA ILE A 173 9.28 21.56 -11.79
C ILE A 173 9.57 22.47 -13.00
N ARG A 174 9.32 22.01 -14.24
CA ARG A 174 9.51 22.81 -15.45
C ARG A 174 8.64 24.07 -15.43
N ARG A 175 7.35 23.92 -15.10
CA ARG A 175 6.44 25.07 -14.98
C ARG A 175 6.85 26.02 -13.86
N GLY A 176 7.19 25.51 -12.68
CA GLY A 176 7.56 26.33 -11.53
C GLY A 176 8.87 27.11 -11.71
N THR A 177 9.79 26.58 -12.52
CA THR A 177 11.07 27.25 -12.81
C THR A 177 11.08 28.01 -14.14
N ASN A 178 10.05 27.84 -14.96
CA ASN A 178 9.99 28.33 -16.35
C ASN A 178 11.23 27.96 -17.17
N LYS A 179 11.74 26.73 -16.98
CA LYS A 179 12.91 26.17 -17.66
C LYS A 179 12.59 24.77 -18.18
N GLU A 180 13.04 24.43 -19.37
CA GLU A 180 12.90 23.10 -19.93
C GLU A 180 13.81 22.09 -19.22
N ARG A 181 15.03 22.49 -18.87
CA ARG A 181 16.05 21.70 -18.17
C ARG A 181 16.47 22.37 -16.85
N PRO A 182 15.58 22.38 -15.84
CA PRO A 182 15.78 23.20 -14.63
C PRO A 182 16.96 22.77 -13.77
N LEU A 183 17.42 21.52 -13.88
CA LEU A 183 18.53 20.96 -13.10
C LEU A 183 19.84 20.87 -13.90
N GLU A 184 19.88 21.45 -15.12
CA GLU A 184 21.09 21.43 -15.94
C GLU A 184 22.26 22.13 -15.24
N GLY A 185 23.41 21.46 -15.21
CA GLY A 185 24.59 21.93 -14.48
C GLY A 185 24.62 21.68 -12.98
N MET A 186 23.52 21.18 -12.39
CA MET A 186 23.51 20.78 -10.98
C MET A 186 24.13 19.39 -10.81
N ARG A 187 24.93 19.24 -9.75
CA ARG A 187 25.45 17.94 -9.29
C ARG A 187 24.66 17.54 -8.04
N ILE A 188 23.98 16.40 -8.10
CA ILE A 188 23.21 15.85 -6.99
C ILE A 188 23.97 14.61 -6.48
N ILE A 189 24.18 14.54 -5.18
CA ILE A 189 24.89 13.43 -4.51
C ILE A 189 23.92 12.76 -3.55
#